data_9dbff5976a20ca8644376670710332ec
#
_entry.id   9dbff5976a20ca8644376670710332ec
#
_cell.length_a   1.000
_cell.length_b   1.000
_cell.length_c   1.000
_cell.angle_alpha   90.00
_cell.angle_beta   90.00
_cell.angle_gamma   90.00
#
_symmetry.space_group_name_H-M   'P 1'
#
loop_
_entity.id
_entity.type
_entity.pdbx_description
1 polymer ?
#
loop_
_entity_poly.entity_id
_entity_poly.type
_entity_poly.pdbx_seq_one_letter_code
_entity_poly.pdbx_strand_id
1 'polypeptide(L)'
;MRVRIPVLSVAILLMPVLALAQGPNPTAKKPPASHAIVTPDQLVWKPLIPGVELAVVSGDPDKKGGMYVIRIRAKGEVKVPPHWHVTDEHITVLEGSFWMAHGEQFDAPKLQELKVGGYFMMPAGVRHFGLHKAGNLIEVFGVAPFVVNFVNPEDDPNRAKNK
;
A
#
# COMPACT_ATOMS: atom_id res chain seq x y z
N MET A 1 -22.33 8.59 87.43
CA MET A 1 -22.07 7.46 86.59
C MET A 1 -21.45 8.01 85.27
N ARG A 2 -20.12 7.98 85.14
CA ARG A 2 -19.42 8.53 83.98
C ARG A 2 -19.02 7.35 83.06
N VAL A 3 -19.62 7.28 81.89
CA VAL A 3 -19.33 6.29 80.85
C VAL A 3 -18.05 6.72 80.11
N ARG A 4 -16.98 5.92 80.18
CA ARG A 4 -15.77 6.10 79.43
C ARG A 4 -15.90 5.32 78.11
N ILE A 5 -15.90 6.01 77.01
CA ILE A 5 -15.86 5.42 75.68
C ILE A 5 -14.37 5.19 75.27
N PRO A 6 -13.95 4.00 74.88
CA PRO A 6 -12.56 3.81 74.44
C PRO A 6 -12.39 4.36 73.05
N VAL A 7 -11.37 5.17 72.86
CA VAL A 7 -10.94 5.68 71.53
C VAL A 7 -10.12 4.57 70.85
N LEU A 8 -10.70 3.98 69.80
CA LEU A 8 -10.00 2.99 68.99
C LEU A 8 -9.09 3.72 67.97
N SER A 9 -7.79 3.69 68.22
CA SER A 9 -6.80 4.25 67.29
C SER A 9 -6.63 3.34 66.06
N VAL A 10 -7.12 3.76 64.90
CA VAL A 10 -6.87 3.10 63.64
C VAL A 10 -5.51 3.57 63.15
N ALA A 11 -4.51 2.69 63.16
CA ALA A 11 -3.21 2.89 62.54
C ALA A 11 -3.36 2.71 61.05
N ILE A 12 -3.30 3.79 60.26
CA ILE A 12 -3.25 3.73 58.83
C ILE A 12 -1.81 3.39 58.41
N LEU A 13 -1.61 2.14 57.93
CA LEU A 13 -0.35 1.70 57.33
C LEU A 13 -0.23 2.32 55.94
N LEU A 14 0.55 3.41 55.81
CA LEU A 14 0.95 3.91 54.47
C LEU A 14 1.98 2.93 53.85
N MET A 15 1.54 2.12 52.91
CA MET A 15 2.46 1.40 52.06
C MET A 15 3.07 2.37 51.00
N PRO A 16 4.39 2.44 50.85
CA PRO A 16 4.99 3.21 49.76
C PRO A 16 4.68 2.53 48.44
N VAL A 17 3.97 3.18 47.55
CA VAL A 17 3.83 2.81 46.17
C VAL A 17 5.19 3.03 45.50
N LEU A 18 5.92 1.94 45.27
CA LEU A 18 7.16 1.97 44.49
C LEU A 18 6.79 2.24 43.03
N ALA A 19 6.84 3.49 42.62
CA ALA A 19 6.70 3.86 41.21
C ALA A 19 7.94 3.29 40.47
N LEU A 20 7.75 2.20 39.74
CA LEU A 20 8.72 1.72 38.76
C LEU A 20 8.81 2.78 37.66
N ALA A 21 9.84 3.64 37.74
CA ALA A 21 10.21 4.51 36.64
C ALA A 21 10.58 3.63 35.46
N GLN A 22 9.69 3.58 34.46
CA GLN A 22 10.05 3.00 33.17
C GLN A 22 11.14 3.87 32.57
N GLY A 23 12.36 3.34 32.52
CA GLY A 23 13.47 3.98 31.83
C GLY A 23 13.12 4.22 30.36
N PRO A 24 13.78 5.18 29.70
CA PRO A 24 13.52 5.47 28.30
C PRO A 24 13.69 4.21 27.46
N ASN A 25 12.66 3.86 26.68
CA ASN A 25 12.68 2.74 25.75
C ASN A 25 13.78 3.00 24.69
N PRO A 26 14.88 2.22 24.65
CA PRO A 26 16.02 2.53 23.80
C PRO A 26 15.82 2.22 22.31
N THR A 27 14.61 1.79 21.89
CA THR A 27 14.35 1.34 20.52
C THR A 27 13.39 2.20 19.72
N ALA A 28 12.89 3.30 20.26
CA ALA A 28 12.10 4.23 19.47
C ALA A 28 13.03 5.00 18.52
N LYS A 29 13.26 4.48 17.31
CA LYS A 29 13.85 5.26 16.22
C LYS A 29 13.02 6.53 16.06
N LYS A 30 13.63 7.70 16.35
CA LYS A 30 13.04 9.00 16.07
C LYS A 30 12.56 9.01 14.61
N PRO A 31 11.29 9.32 14.30
CA PRO A 31 10.85 9.44 12.91
C PRO A 31 11.76 10.40 12.17
N PRO A 32 12.02 10.17 10.88
CA PRO A 32 12.80 11.11 10.09
C PRO A 32 12.13 12.48 10.16
N ALA A 33 12.89 13.49 10.52
CA ALA A 33 12.42 14.86 10.73
C ALA A 33 12.14 15.61 9.41
N SER A 34 12.21 14.95 8.27
CA SER A 34 12.03 15.52 6.94
C SER A 34 10.73 14.99 6.30
N HIS A 35 9.94 15.91 5.75
CA HIS A 35 8.87 15.63 4.82
C HIS A 35 9.46 15.51 3.41
N ALA A 36 8.79 14.76 2.52
CA ALA A 36 9.10 14.69 1.10
C ALA A 36 8.03 15.44 0.31
N ILE A 37 8.48 16.25 -0.65
CA ILE A 37 7.61 16.85 -1.67
C ILE A 37 8.12 16.30 -3.00
N VAL A 38 7.23 15.65 -3.76
CA VAL A 38 7.54 15.11 -5.09
C VAL A 38 6.61 15.74 -6.10
N THR A 39 7.17 16.48 -7.04
CA THR A 39 6.41 17.11 -8.13
C THR A 39 6.44 16.23 -9.38
N PRO A 40 5.47 16.36 -10.32
CA PRO A 40 5.38 15.51 -11.51
C PRO A 40 6.65 15.49 -12.37
N ASP A 41 7.35 16.61 -12.46
CA ASP A 41 8.61 16.78 -13.22
C ASP A 41 9.81 16.03 -12.59
N GLN A 42 9.73 15.65 -11.33
CA GLN A 42 10.76 14.87 -10.62
C GLN A 42 10.60 13.36 -10.83
N LEU A 43 9.49 12.90 -11.41
CA LEU A 43 9.23 11.48 -11.60
C LEU A 43 10.11 10.88 -12.69
N VAL A 44 10.82 9.82 -12.33
CA VAL A 44 11.65 9.04 -13.26
C VAL A 44 10.86 7.84 -13.75
N TRP A 45 10.43 7.88 -15.01
CA TRP A 45 9.61 6.86 -15.64
C TRP A 45 10.46 5.72 -16.20
N LYS A 46 10.06 4.47 -15.89
CA LYS A 46 10.71 3.24 -16.37
C LYS A 46 9.66 2.35 -17.03
N PRO A 47 10.01 1.57 -18.07
CA PRO A 47 9.10 0.56 -18.63
C PRO A 47 8.65 -0.44 -17.56
N LEU A 48 7.34 -0.73 -17.50
CA LEU A 48 6.74 -1.79 -16.69
C LEU A 48 6.38 -3.00 -17.56
N ILE A 49 5.50 -2.76 -18.53
CA ILE A 49 5.16 -3.70 -19.61
C ILE A 49 5.16 -2.92 -20.93
N PRO A 50 5.11 -3.55 -22.10
CA PRO A 50 5.06 -2.84 -23.39
C PRO A 50 3.93 -1.80 -23.41
N GLY A 51 4.30 -0.54 -23.64
CA GLY A 51 3.36 0.59 -23.71
C GLY A 51 2.94 1.20 -22.38
N VAL A 52 3.40 0.66 -21.24
CA VAL A 52 3.10 1.15 -19.89
C VAL A 52 4.39 1.47 -19.14
N GLU A 53 4.42 2.61 -18.47
CA GLU A 53 5.56 3.09 -17.67
C GLU A 53 5.16 3.27 -16.21
N LEU A 54 6.11 3.05 -15.32
CA LEU A 54 6.01 3.20 -13.88
C LEU A 54 7.03 4.22 -13.38
N ALA A 55 6.64 5.05 -12.40
CA ALA A 55 7.54 5.89 -11.62
C ALA A 55 7.29 5.71 -10.13
N VAL A 56 8.37 5.64 -9.34
CA VAL A 56 8.27 5.58 -7.88
C VAL A 56 8.08 7.00 -7.34
N VAL A 57 7.02 7.19 -6.56
CA VAL A 57 6.73 8.46 -5.87
C VAL A 57 7.32 8.42 -4.46
N SER A 58 7.13 7.31 -3.75
CA SER A 58 7.61 7.15 -2.37
C SER A 58 7.82 5.68 -2.03
N GLY A 59 8.72 5.41 -1.10
CA GLY A 59 9.05 4.06 -0.65
C GLY A 59 9.92 3.32 -1.66
N ASP A 60 9.97 2.01 -1.49
CA ASP A 60 10.71 1.09 -2.37
C ASP A 60 9.80 -0.10 -2.69
N PRO A 61 9.26 -0.17 -3.92
CA PRO A 61 8.32 -1.23 -4.30
C PRO A 61 8.96 -2.62 -4.36
N ASP A 62 10.29 -2.73 -4.42
CA ASP A 62 11.00 -4.00 -4.50
C ASP A 62 11.38 -4.56 -3.12
N LYS A 63 11.44 -3.69 -2.09
CA LYS A 63 11.89 -4.05 -0.74
C LYS A 63 10.75 -4.54 0.12
N LYS A 64 10.81 -5.79 0.58
CA LYS A 64 9.80 -6.40 1.45
C LYS A 64 9.56 -5.57 2.73
N GLY A 65 8.29 -5.29 2.97
CA GLY A 65 7.80 -4.50 4.11
C GLY A 65 8.00 -3.01 3.91
N GLY A 66 7.08 -2.23 4.38
CA GLY A 66 7.02 -0.80 4.15
C GLY A 66 6.00 -0.44 3.07
N MET A 67 5.51 0.78 3.15
CA MET A 67 4.57 1.31 2.16
C MET A 67 5.35 1.79 0.93
N TYR A 68 4.76 1.57 -0.24
CA TYR A 68 5.20 2.19 -1.49
C TYR A 68 4.04 2.98 -2.12
N VAL A 69 4.39 3.99 -2.89
CA VAL A 69 3.51 4.72 -3.81
C VAL A 69 4.21 4.79 -5.16
N ILE A 70 3.55 4.30 -6.19
CA ILE A 70 4.02 4.37 -7.57
C ILE A 70 2.95 5.02 -8.45
N ARG A 71 3.36 5.59 -9.57
CA ARG A 71 2.46 6.03 -10.63
C ARG A 71 2.69 5.21 -11.87
N ILE A 72 1.60 4.90 -12.57
CA ILE A 72 1.60 4.12 -13.80
C ILE A 72 0.85 4.92 -14.86
N ARG A 73 1.43 5.01 -16.06
CA ARG A 73 0.81 5.67 -17.21
C ARG A 73 0.94 4.83 -18.46
N ALA A 74 -0.01 4.99 -19.38
CA ALA A 74 0.05 4.37 -20.69
C ALA A 74 0.06 5.41 -21.81
N LYS A 75 0.88 5.16 -22.83
CA LYS A 75 0.98 6.00 -24.04
C LYS A 75 -0.12 5.71 -25.05
N GLY A 76 -0.75 4.55 -24.94
CA GLY A 76 -1.78 4.06 -25.85
C GLY A 76 -2.80 3.20 -25.11
N GLU A 77 -3.67 2.54 -25.87
CA GLU A 77 -4.52 1.50 -25.29
C GLU A 77 -3.68 0.24 -25.05
N VAL A 78 -3.64 -0.22 -23.78
CA VAL A 78 -2.87 -1.40 -23.39
C VAL A 78 -3.73 -2.32 -22.52
N LYS A 79 -3.92 -3.55 -22.95
CA LYS A 79 -4.52 -4.60 -22.13
C LYS A 79 -3.51 -5.05 -21.08
N VAL A 80 -3.94 -5.11 -19.83
CA VAL A 80 -3.18 -5.74 -18.75
C VAL A 80 -3.71 -7.16 -18.61
N PRO A 81 -2.90 -8.17 -18.93
CA PRO A 81 -3.33 -9.56 -18.84
C PRO A 81 -3.74 -9.95 -17.42
N PRO A 82 -4.49 -11.07 -17.26
CA PRO A 82 -4.85 -11.59 -15.95
C PRO A 82 -3.63 -11.86 -15.09
N HIS A 83 -3.61 -11.27 -13.89
CA HIS A 83 -2.51 -11.34 -12.95
C HIS A 83 -3.02 -11.20 -11.50
N TRP A 84 -2.12 -11.32 -10.55
CA TRP A 84 -2.39 -11.12 -9.13
C TRP A 84 -1.14 -10.60 -8.41
N HIS A 85 -1.35 -10.03 -7.22
CA HIS A 85 -0.28 -9.51 -6.37
C HIS A 85 -0.18 -10.29 -5.06
N VAL A 86 1.00 -10.29 -4.44
CA VAL A 86 1.25 -10.96 -3.15
C VAL A 86 0.76 -10.16 -1.94
N THR A 87 0.45 -8.88 -2.15
CA THR A 87 -0.10 -7.95 -1.17
C THR A 87 -1.32 -7.24 -1.78
N ASP A 88 -2.14 -6.61 -0.95
CA ASP A 88 -3.26 -5.81 -1.44
C ASP A 88 -2.76 -4.68 -2.33
N GLU A 89 -3.45 -4.46 -3.44
CA GLU A 89 -3.20 -3.37 -4.37
C GLU A 89 -4.31 -2.32 -4.26
N HIS A 90 -3.91 -1.07 -4.12
CA HIS A 90 -4.81 0.07 -4.08
C HIS A 90 -4.55 0.98 -5.27
N ILE A 91 -5.59 1.33 -6.02
CA ILE A 91 -5.49 2.15 -7.23
C ILE A 91 -6.38 3.37 -7.09
N THR A 92 -5.84 4.54 -7.44
CA THR A 92 -6.60 5.78 -7.63
C THR A 92 -6.32 6.32 -9.03
N VAL A 93 -7.37 6.68 -9.77
CA VAL A 93 -7.22 7.31 -11.09
C VAL A 93 -6.96 8.80 -10.93
N LEU A 94 -5.82 9.27 -11.44
CA LEU A 94 -5.40 10.68 -11.41
C LEU A 94 -5.76 11.42 -12.70
N GLU A 95 -5.61 10.75 -13.87
CA GLU A 95 -5.94 11.31 -15.17
C GLU A 95 -6.58 10.26 -16.09
N GLY A 96 -7.48 10.68 -16.95
CA GLY A 96 -8.17 9.82 -17.92
C GLY A 96 -9.10 8.82 -17.28
N SER A 97 -9.04 7.56 -17.69
CA SER A 97 -9.78 6.45 -17.09
C SER A 97 -8.96 5.17 -17.10
N PHE A 98 -9.25 4.29 -16.15
CA PHE A 98 -8.69 2.94 -16.06
C PHE A 98 -9.85 1.94 -15.96
N TRP A 99 -9.73 0.82 -16.63
CA TRP A 99 -10.76 -0.20 -16.66
C TRP A 99 -10.23 -1.48 -16.06
N MET A 100 -11.02 -2.15 -15.22
CA MET A 100 -10.61 -3.42 -14.66
C MET A 100 -11.76 -4.33 -14.28
N ALA A 101 -11.46 -5.63 -14.16
CA ALA A 101 -12.39 -6.66 -13.73
C ALA A 101 -11.64 -7.83 -13.07
N HIS A 102 -12.40 -8.63 -12.33
CA HIS A 102 -11.90 -9.88 -11.75
C HIS A 102 -11.97 -11.01 -12.76
N GLY A 103 -11.01 -11.92 -12.72
CA GLY A 103 -11.02 -13.13 -13.51
C GLY A 103 -9.64 -13.62 -13.93
N GLU A 104 -9.59 -14.87 -14.36
CA GLU A 104 -8.38 -15.55 -14.85
C GLU A 104 -8.22 -15.47 -16.38
N GLN A 105 -9.23 -14.91 -17.07
CA GLN A 105 -9.23 -14.69 -18.51
C GLN A 105 -9.68 -13.25 -18.80
N PHE A 106 -9.01 -12.60 -19.76
CA PHE A 106 -9.39 -11.27 -20.19
C PHE A 106 -10.77 -11.30 -20.87
N ASP A 107 -11.73 -10.58 -20.30
CA ASP A 107 -13.11 -10.50 -20.78
C ASP A 107 -13.55 -9.03 -20.82
N ALA A 108 -13.47 -8.42 -22.00
CA ALA A 108 -13.75 -6.99 -22.16
C ALA A 108 -15.16 -6.56 -21.69
N PRO A 109 -16.23 -7.31 -21.91
CA PRO A 109 -17.56 -7.00 -21.37
C PRO A 109 -17.65 -6.89 -19.85
N LYS A 110 -16.73 -7.49 -19.09
CA LYS A 110 -16.72 -7.41 -17.62
C LYS A 110 -16.00 -6.18 -17.08
N LEU A 111 -15.25 -5.48 -17.92
CA LEU A 111 -14.48 -4.32 -17.50
C LEU A 111 -15.39 -3.21 -16.95
N GLN A 112 -15.06 -2.71 -15.79
CA GLN A 112 -15.72 -1.56 -15.15
C GLN A 112 -14.79 -0.36 -15.24
N GLU A 113 -15.34 0.77 -15.68
CA GLU A 113 -14.59 2.02 -15.81
C GLU A 113 -14.41 2.68 -14.45
N LEU A 114 -13.16 3.05 -14.14
CA LEU A 114 -12.81 4.00 -13.10
C LEU A 114 -12.42 5.33 -13.77
N LYS A 115 -13.14 6.39 -13.41
CA LYS A 115 -12.85 7.77 -13.82
C LYS A 115 -11.95 8.45 -12.81
N VAL A 116 -11.48 9.65 -13.15
CA VAL A 116 -10.67 10.48 -12.23
C VAL A 116 -11.33 10.59 -10.86
N GLY A 117 -10.55 10.36 -9.81
CA GLY A 117 -11.00 10.26 -8.42
C GLY A 117 -11.58 8.89 -8.04
N GLY A 118 -11.80 8.00 -9.01
CA GLY A 118 -12.22 6.62 -8.74
C GLY A 118 -11.13 5.84 -8.01
N TYR A 119 -11.57 5.01 -7.07
CA TYR A 119 -10.72 4.16 -6.24
C TYR A 119 -11.09 2.70 -6.40
N PHE A 120 -10.09 1.85 -6.33
CA PHE A 120 -10.23 0.41 -6.41
C PHE A 120 -9.23 -0.28 -5.46
N MET A 121 -9.64 -1.36 -4.83
CA MET A 121 -8.77 -2.20 -4.01
C MET A 121 -8.90 -3.65 -4.46
N MET A 122 -7.76 -4.27 -4.75
CA MET A 122 -7.66 -5.68 -5.08
C MET A 122 -6.96 -6.42 -3.96
N PRO A 123 -7.64 -7.37 -3.27
CA PRO A 123 -7.01 -8.17 -2.24
C PRO A 123 -5.89 -9.05 -2.79
N ALA A 124 -4.89 -9.31 -1.96
CA ALA A 124 -3.80 -10.22 -2.27
C ALA A 124 -4.30 -11.57 -2.83
N GLY A 125 -3.66 -12.03 -3.89
CA GLY A 125 -3.98 -13.31 -4.53
C GLY A 125 -5.22 -13.31 -5.45
N VAL A 126 -6.03 -12.27 -5.47
CA VAL A 126 -7.21 -12.19 -6.35
C VAL A 126 -6.77 -11.91 -7.79
N ARG A 127 -7.21 -12.78 -8.73
CA ARG A 127 -6.91 -12.65 -10.15
C ARG A 127 -7.77 -11.55 -10.75
N HIS A 128 -7.11 -10.67 -11.50
CA HIS A 128 -7.77 -9.53 -12.14
C HIS A 128 -7.04 -9.14 -13.42
N PHE A 129 -7.68 -8.37 -14.24
CA PHE A 129 -7.16 -7.85 -15.50
C PHE A 129 -7.64 -6.42 -15.72
N GLY A 130 -6.96 -5.69 -16.57
CA GLY A 130 -7.28 -4.28 -16.80
C GLY A 130 -7.10 -3.83 -18.24
N LEU A 131 -7.46 -2.57 -18.45
CA LEU A 131 -7.28 -1.89 -19.72
C LEU A 131 -6.88 -0.43 -19.45
N HIS A 132 -5.68 -0.08 -19.82
CA HIS A 132 -5.25 1.31 -19.91
C HIS A 132 -5.79 1.95 -21.18
N LYS A 133 -6.25 3.17 -21.08
CA LYS A 133 -6.51 4.04 -22.24
C LYS A 133 -5.35 5.02 -22.43
N ALA A 134 -5.20 5.54 -23.64
CA ALA A 134 -4.18 6.54 -23.94
C ALA A 134 -4.30 7.75 -23.00
N GLY A 135 -3.18 8.19 -22.44
CA GLY A 135 -3.13 9.36 -21.57
C GLY A 135 -3.70 9.16 -20.17
N ASN A 136 -3.97 7.89 -19.75
CA ASN A 136 -4.35 7.68 -18.38
C ASN A 136 -3.14 7.73 -17.44
N LEU A 137 -3.38 8.18 -16.22
CA LEU A 137 -2.46 8.15 -15.09
C LEU A 137 -3.18 7.57 -13.88
N ILE A 138 -2.61 6.53 -13.29
CA ILE A 138 -3.10 5.95 -12.04
C ILE A 138 -2.01 6.04 -10.97
N GLU A 139 -2.41 6.16 -9.71
CA GLU A 139 -1.54 5.99 -8.57
C GLU A 139 -1.86 4.65 -7.91
N VAL A 140 -0.81 3.86 -7.69
CA VAL A 140 -0.89 2.55 -7.05
C VAL A 140 -0.09 2.60 -5.76
N PHE A 141 -0.66 2.11 -4.68
CA PHE A 141 0.03 2.04 -3.39
C PHE A 141 -0.32 0.75 -2.67
N GLY A 142 0.56 0.35 -1.76
CA GLY A 142 0.40 -0.88 -0.99
C GLY A 142 1.60 -1.15 -0.09
N VAL A 143 1.65 -2.37 0.43
CA VAL A 143 2.80 -2.87 1.18
C VAL A 143 3.72 -3.63 0.22
N ALA A 144 4.99 -3.27 0.17
CA ALA A 144 5.96 -3.92 -0.70
C ALA A 144 6.23 -5.41 -0.30
N PRO A 145 6.53 -6.28 -1.28
CA PRO A 145 6.93 -5.96 -2.64
C PRO A 145 5.74 -5.81 -3.61
N PHE A 146 5.87 -4.91 -4.58
CA PHE A 146 4.97 -4.85 -5.73
C PHE A 146 5.38 -5.89 -6.77
N VAL A 147 4.73 -7.04 -6.75
CA VAL A 147 5.02 -8.16 -7.66
C VAL A 147 3.79 -8.43 -8.52
N VAL A 148 3.98 -8.48 -9.83
CA VAL A 148 2.95 -8.87 -10.80
C VAL A 148 3.16 -10.34 -11.16
N ASN A 149 2.20 -11.20 -10.79
CA ASN A 149 2.22 -12.63 -11.12
C ASN A 149 1.19 -12.90 -12.20
N PHE A 150 1.62 -13.13 -13.42
CA PHE A 150 0.71 -13.42 -14.53
C PHE A 150 0.07 -14.81 -14.40
N VAL A 151 -1.23 -14.92 -14.68
CA VAL A 151 -1.97 -16.20 -14.69
C VAL A 151 -1.43 -17.10 -15.78
N ASN A 152 -1.23 -16.56 -16.99
CA ASN A 152 -0.52 -17.23 -18.06
C ASN A 152 0.94 -16.76 -18.08
N PRO A 153 1.93 -17.66 -17.85
CA PRO A 153 3.34 -17.28 -17.89
C PRO A 153 3.83 -16.68 -19.22
N GLU A 154 3.11 -16.93 -20.32
CA GLU A 154 3.45 -16.35 -21.64
C GLU A 154 3.24 -14.82 -21.66
N ASP A 155 2.38 -14.29 -20.78
CA ASP A 155 2.08 -12.87 -20.68
C ASP A 155 3.16 -12.08 -19.91
N ASP A 156 4.13 -12.76 -19.27
CA ASP A 156 5.23 -12.10 -18.56
C ASP A 156 6.26 -11.54 -19.56
N PRO A 157 6.38 -10.21 -19.68
CA PRO A 157 7.33 -9.57 -20.58
C PRO A 157 8.80 -9.82 -20.20
N ASN A 158 9.06 -10.29 -18.97
CA ASN A 158 10.41 -10.59 -18.48
C ASN A 158 10.75 -12.10 -18.54
N ARG A 159 9.85 -12.93 -19.02
CA ARG A 159 10.04 -14.40 -19.07
C ARG A 159 11.36 -14.82 -19.74
N ALA A 160 11.75 -14.13 -20.82
CA ALA A 160 13.00 -14.43 -21.52
C ALA A 160 14.26 -14.08 -20.73
N LYS A 161 14.16 -13.19 -19.73
CA LYS A 161 15.28 -12.78 -18.87
C LYS A 161 15.44 -13.71 -17.65
N ASN A 162 14.43 -14.52 -17.36
CA ASN A 162 14.38 -15.41 -16.21
C ASN A 162 14.69 -16.87 -16.59
N LYS A 163 15.16 -17.14 -17.81
CA LYS A 163 15.71 -18.40 -18.31
C LYS A 163 17.22 -18.27 -18.42
#